data_89fe2ff6d9b37c900b4231eb30b87ecb
#
_entry.id   89fe2ff6d9b37c900b4231eb30b87ecb
#
_cell.length_a   1.000
_cell.length_b   1.000
_cell.length_c   1.000
_cell.angle_alpha   90.00
_cell.angle_beta   90.00
_cell.angle_gamma   90.00
#
_symmetry.space_group_name_H-M   'P 1'
#
loop_
_entity.id
_entity.type
_entity.pdbx_description
1 polymer ?
#
loop_
_entity_poly.entity_id
_entity_poly.type
_entity_poly.pdbx_seq_one_letter_code
_entity_poly.pdbx_strand_id
1 'polypeptide(L)'
;MPDSDETALERERDFLFVSLADLEAEHAAGNLKEADFAKLRSHYVARAAGSIRALRAAGGEAGADERHAEAPARSARSWRLVALWVLGIGLVATVAGATLADFSGSRGATGQLTGGIRESVRSRLFDAREATGDQDPDRAIAIYDDVLTDEPSNAEALAYRGWLTFLSGDALLARDFVEEAVAADPSFPDARVFAASLALSAGEPLVAGDHLDAFERIDSPSFISQLVESQQLDLRVAEAAGPAAVSLVAPLLQGAAYDPAEIPVRHVSVAADHLAATGRLEDGLALFNAMLSSAGDDPDVLVELAWFLARASVGVEAGMAAAGSYLDAVIEADPTRPDALVYRAMVRFQLDDRQGAAADLAAYDAAEVVRRDLDRLISETELRDVLAE
;
A
#
# COMPACT_ATOMS: atom_id res chain seq x y z
N MET A 1 -22.68 -26.43 -26.61
CA MET A 1 -21.24 -26.52 -26.87
C MET A 1 -20.53 -25.16 -26.67
N PRO A 2 -20.77 -24.44 -25.57
CA PRO A 2 -19.95 -23.28 -25.19
C PRO A 2 -18.73 -23.61 -24.31
N ASP A 3 -18.75 -24.75 -23.57
CA ASP A 3 -17.67 -25.13 -22.63
C ASP A 3 -16.28 -25.37 -23.25
N SER A 4 -16.20 -25.71 -24.53
CA SER A 4 -14.91 -26.04 -25.18
C SER A 4 -14.10 -24.79 -25.54
N ASP A 5 -14.77 -23.69 -25.89
CA ASP A 5 -14.11 -22.45 -26.31
C ASP A 5 -13.66 -21.63 -25.09
N GLU A 6 -14.42 -21.62 -24.00
CA GLU A 6 -14.04 -21.00 -22.73
C GLU A 6 -12.82 -21.68 -22.13
N THR A 7 -12.81 -23.02 -22.08
CA THR A 7 -11.65 -23.80 -21.61
C THR A 7 -10.43 -23.66 -22.53
N ALA A 8 -10.60 -23.34 -23.82
CA ALA A 8 -9.50 -23.06 -24.74
C ALA A 8 -8.89 -21.68 -24.47
N LEU A 9 -9.71 -20.67 -24.22
CA LEU A 9 -9.29 -19.31 -23.87
C LEU A 9 -8.60 -19.26 -22.50
N GLU A 10 -9.06 -20.05 -21.53
CA GLU A 10 -8.38 -20.19 -20.23
C GLU A 10 -6.99 -20.80 -20.39
N ARG A 11 -6.87 -21.88 -21.14
CA ARG A 11 -5.56 -22.51 -21.42
C ARG A 11 -4.63 -21.59 -22.19
N GLU A 12 -5.14 -20.81 -23.15
CA GLU A 12 -4.34 -19.82 -23.87
C GLU A 12 -3.85 -18.71 -22.94
N ARG A 13 -4.71 -18.19 -22.06
CA ARG A 13 -4.33 -17.22 -21.04
C ARG A 13 -3.21 -17.76 -20.16
N ASP A 14 -3.38 -18.95 -19.61
CA ASP A 14 -2.41 -19.56 -18.69
C ASP A 14 -1.07 -19.84 -19.39
N PHE A 15 -1.10 -20.32 -20.63
CA PHE A 15 0.10 -20.48 -21.45
C PHE A 15 0.83 -19.13 -21.69
N LEU A 16 0.09 -18.06 -21.94
CA LEU A 16 0.68 -16.74 -22.18
C LEU A 16 1.32 -16.16 -20.91
N PHE A 17 0.77 -16.41 -19.73
CA PHE A 17 1.37 -16.01 -18.46
C PHE A 17 2.66 -16.79 -18.17
N VAL A 18 2.69 -18.10 -18.38
CA VAL A 18 3.92 -18.89 -18.25
C VAL A 18 4.99 -18.40 -19.23
N SER A 19 4.61 -18.14 -20.49
CA SER A 19 5.53 -17.64 -21.50
C SER A 19 6.08 -16.24 -21.19
N LEU A 20 5.32 -15.38 -20.51
CA LEU A 20 5.81 -14.08 -20.02
C LEU A 20 6.83 -14.25 -18.91
N ALA A 21 6.58 -15.15 -17.96
CA ALA A 21 7.51 -15.44 -16.89
C ALA A 21 8.83 -16.03 -17.41
N ASP A 22 8.76 -16.97 -18.36
CA ASP A 22 9.94 -17.54 -19.01
C ASP A 22 10.74 -16.46 -19.77
N LEU A 23 10.04 -15.55 -20.47
CA LEU A 23 10.67 -14.45 -21.21
C LEU A 23 11.42 -13.49 -20.26
N GLU A 24 10.85 -13.20 -19.10
CA GLU A 24 11.49 -12.37 -18.08
C GLU A 24 12.70 -13.05 -17.46
N ALA A 25 12.62 -14.37 -17.22
CA ALA A 25 13.74 -15.17 -16.74
C ALA A 25 14.90 -15.22 -17.75
N GLU A 26 14.61 -15.42 -19.04
CA GLU A 26 15.60 -15.41 -20.12
C GLU A 26 16.27 -14.03 -20.28
N HIS A 27 15.51 -12.96 -20.11
CA HIS A 27 16.04 -11.61 -20.13
C HIS A 27 16.96 -11.35 -18.92
N ALA A 28 16.52 -11.71 -17.70
CA ALA A 28 17.30 -11.59 -16.47
C ALA A 28 18.59 -12.44 -16.52
N ALA A 29 18.58 -13.60 -17.19
CA ALA A 29 19.75 -14.42 -17.44
C ALA A 29 20.71 -13.85 -18.50
N GLY A 30 20.36 -12.73 -19.17
CA GLY A 30 21.17 -12.10 -20.19
C GLY A 30 21.12 -12.80 -21.56
N ASN A 31 20.21 -13.75 -21.75
CA ASN A 31 20.07 -14.52 -22.97
C ASN A 31 19.27 -13.77 -24.06
N LEU A 32 18.53 -12.73 -23.70
CA LEU A 32 17.75 -11.89 -24.61
C LEU A 32 18.25 -10.43 -24.59
N LYS A 33 18.33 -9.86 -25.80
CA LYS A 33 18.62 -8.43 -25.93
C LYS A 33 17.39 -7.60 -25.56
N GLU A 34 17.61 -6.41 -24.97
CA GLU A 34 16.56 -5.49 -24.53
C GLU A 34 15.48 -5.22 -25.61
N ALA A 35 15.90 -4.97 -26.87
CA ALA A 35 14.98 -4.68 -27.97
C ALA A 35 14.09 -5.87 -28.34
N ASP A 36 14.61 -7.11 -28.26
CA ASP A 36 13.88 -8.33 -28.54
C ASP A 36 12.95 -8.67 -27.38
N PHE A 37 13.41 -8.48 -26.15
CA PHE A 37 12.61 -8.63 -24.94
C PHE A 37 11.40 -7.70 -24.94
N ALA A 38 11.59 -6.39 -25.14
CA ALA A 38 10.50 -5.42 -25.18
C ALA A 38 9.45 -5.75 -26.25
N LYS A 39 9.89 -6.23 -27.43
CA LYS A 39 9.00 -6.61 -28.53
C LYS A 39 8.20 -7.87 -28.21
N LEU A 40 8.84 -8.93 -27.70
CA LEU A 40 8.19 -10.18 -27.32
C LEU A 40 7.24 -9.95 -26.15
N ARG A 41 7.65 -9.21 -25.12
CA ARG A 41 6.83 -8.84 -23.98
C ARG A 41 5.56 -8.13 -24.40
N SER A 42 5.68 -7.09 -25.27
CA SER A 42 4.50 -6.37 -25.75
C SER A 42 3.52 -7.27 -26.54
N HIS A 43 4.05 -8.24 -27.29
CA HIS A 43 3.22 -9.21 -28.04
C HIS A 43 2.47 -10.14 -27.09
N TYR A 44 3.13 -10.72 -26.10
CA TYR A 44 2.48 -11.63 -25.15
C TYR A 44 1.45 -10.91 -24.28
N VAL A 45 1.77 -9.69 -23.81
CA VAL A 45 0.83 -8.85 -23.03
C VAL A 45 -0.41 -8.50 -23.84
N ALA A 46 -0.26 -8.12 -25.10
CA ALA A 46 -1.40 -7.81 -25.99
C ALA A 46 -2.30 -9.01 -26.21
N ARG A 47 -1.74 -10.23 -26.39
CA ARG A 47 -2.50 -11.46 -26.55
C ARG A 47 -3.20 -11.86 -25.26
N ALA A 48 -2.53 -11.81 -24.10
CA ALA A 48 -3.14 -12.10 -22.81
C ALA A 48 -4.33 -11.17 -22.51
N ALA A 49 -4.19 -9.88 -22.79
CA ALA A 49 -5.29 -8.93 -22.69
C ALA A 49 -6.46 -9.23 -23.66
N GLY A 50 -6.15 -9.83 -24.81
CA GLY A 50 -7.15 -10.33 -25.76
C GLY A 50 -7.96 -11.50 -25.21
N SER A 51 -7.28 -12.53 -24.70
CA SER A 51 -7.90 -13.72 -24.12
C SER A 51 -8.75 -13.37 -22.88
N ILE A 52 -8.28 -12.47 -22.01
CA ILE A 52 -9.04 -11.99 -20.84
C ILE A 52 -10.32 -11.24 -21.27
N ARG A 53 -10.25 -10.41 -22.32
CA ARG A 53 -11.44 -9.72 -22.84
C ARG A 53 -12.46 -10.70 -23.44
N ALA A 54 -11.99 -11.71 -24.16
CA ALA A 54 -12.83 -12.75 -24.73
C ALA A 54 -13.53 -13.60 -23.65
N LEU A 55 -12.80 -13.97 -22.58
CA LEU A 55 -13.37 -14.66 -21.41
C LEU A 55 -14.44 -13.81 -20.70
N ARG A 56 -14.22 -12.51 -20.55
CA ARG A 56 -15.22 -11.61 -19.98
C ARG A 56 -16.45 -11.46 -20.85
N ALA A 57 -16.29 -11.47 -22.16
CA ALA A 57 -17.40 -11.42 -23.10
C ALA A 57 -18.22 -12.74 -23.08
N ALA A 58 -17.55 -13.88 -23.05
CA ALA A 58 -18.20 -15.19 -22.94
C ALA A 58 -18.96 -15.35 -21.61
N GLY A 59 -18.39 -14.92 -20.49
CA GLY A 59 -19.08 -14.92 -19.18
C GLY A 59 -20.22 -13.90 -19.05
N GLY A 60 -20.25 -12.85 -19.87
CA GLY A 60 -21.31 -11.83 -19.89
C GLY A 60 -22.57 -12.25 -20.65
N GLU A 61 -22.46 -13.13 -21.64
CA GLU A 61 -23.61 -13.62 -22.41
C GLU A 61 -24.41 -14.71 -21.69
N ALA A 62 -23.82 -15.38 -20.69
CA ALA A 62 -24.50 -16.37 -19.86
C ALA A 62 -25.45 -15.77 -18.80
N GLY A 63 -25.44 -14.45 -18.60
CA GLY A 63 -26.19 -13.73 -17.56
C GLY A 63 -27.53 -13.11 -17.97
N ALA A 64 -27.99 -13.29 -19.23
CA ALA A 64 -29.17 -12.56 -19.74
C ALA A 64 -30.49 -13.35 -19.70
N ASP A 65 -30.50 -14.64 -19.40
CA ASP A 65 -31.73 -15.43 -19.42
C ASP A 65 -31.79 -16.41 -18.24
N GLU A 66 -32.22 -15.90 -17.08
CA GLU A 66 -32.93 -16.70 -16.06
C GLU A 66 -33.35 -15.81 -14.89
N ARG A 67 -34.55 -15.26 -15.00
CA ARG A 67 -35.31 -14.76 -13.86
C ARG A 67 -36.09 -15.92 -13.25
N HIS A 68 -36.01 -16.07 -11.93
CA HIS A 68 -36.77 -16.91 -11.01
C HIS A 68 -36.13 -18.26 -10.65
N ALA A 69 -35.35 -18.23 -9.58
CA ALA A 69 -35.45 -19.20 -8.48
C ALA A 69 -34.70 -18.66 -7.27
N GLU A 70 -35.41 -18.42 -6.18
CA GLU A 70 -34.85 -18.17 -4.85
C GLU A 70 -34.07 -19.38 -4.37
N ALA A 71 -32.76 -19.20 -4.11
CA ALA A 71 -31.99 -20.07 -3.22
C ALA A 71 -30.69 -19.34 -2.79
N PRO A 72 -30.08 -19.65 -1.64
CA PRO A 72 -29.43 -18.71 -0.75
C PRO A 72 -28.06 -18.23 -1.24
N ALA A 73 -27.81 -16.95 -1.03
CA ALA A 73 -26.53 -16.28 -1.30
C ALA A 73 -25.35 -16.95 -0.58
N ARG A 74 -24.67 -17.86 -1.27
CA ARG A 74 -23.32 -18.32 -0.90
C ARG A 74 -22.45 -18.28 -2.14
N SER A 75 -21.31 -17.55 -2.02
CA SER A 75 -20.09 -17.67 -2.82
C SER A 75 -19.60 -16.53 -3.74
N ALA A 76 -20.21 -15.37 -3.79
CA ALA A 76 -19.55 -14.24 -4.48
C ALA A 76 -18.30 -13.70 -3.73
N ARG A 77 -18.15 -14.08 -2.45
CA ARG A 77 -17.03 -13.64 -1.59
C ARG A 77 -15.77 -14.49 -1.76
N SER A 78 -15.92 -15.77 -2.09
CA SER A 78 -14.79 -16.72 -2.22
C SER A 78 -13.98 -16.53 -3.51
N TRP A 79 -14.59 -16.09 -4.58
CA TRP A 79 -13.93 -15.87 -5.86
C TRP A 79 -12.96 -14.69 -5.85
N ARG A 80 -13.33 -13.62 -5.17
CA ARG A 80 -12.43 -12.45 -4.99
C ARG A 80 -11.23 -12.79 -4.12
N LEU A 81 -11.41 -13.65 -3.13
CA LEU A 81 -10.33 -14.16 -2.29
C LEU A 81 -9.38 -15.09 -3.07
N VAL A 82 -9.89 -15.94 -3.95
CA VAL A 82 -9.08 -16.81 -4.81
C VAL A 82 -8.30 -15.99 -5.86
N ALA A 83 -8.87 -14.92 -6.41
CA ALA A 83 -8.16 -14.02 -7.32
C ALA A 83 -7.05 -13.24 -6.60
N LEU A 84 -7.27 -12.85 -5.34
CA LEU A 84 -6.24 -12.28 -4.45
C LEU A 84 -5.11 -13.28 -4.15
N TRP A 85 -5.46 -14.56 -4.01
CA TRP A 85 -4.53 -15.66 -3.77
C TRP A 85 -3.56 -15.87 -4.93
N VAL A 86 -4.07 -15.94 -6.15
CA VAL A 86 -3.28 -16.19 -7.37
C VAL A 86 -2.32 -15.02 -7.66
N LEU A 87 -2.72 -13.77 -7.38
CA LEU A 87 -1.87 -12.58 -7.56
C LEU A 87 -0.79 -12.45 -6.46
N GLY A 88 -1.12 -12.79 -5.20
CA GLY A 88 -0.17 -12.70 -4.09
C GLY A 88 0.96 -13.74 -4.16
N ILE A 89 0.66 -14.96 -4.63
CA ILE A 89 1.63 -16.06 -4.68
C ILE A 89 2.58 -15.94 -5.88
N GLY A 90 2.08 -15.48 -7.04
CA GLY A 90 2.94 -15.24 -8.21
C GLY A 90 4.04 -14.21 -7.96
N LEU A 91 3.77 -13.25 -7.07
CA LEU A 91 4.72 -12.18 -6.72
C LEU A 91 5.79 -12.65 -5.72
N VAL A 92 5.43 -13.53 -4.77
CA VAL A 92 6.40 -14.09 -3.79
C VAL A 92 7.43 -15.00 -4.48
N ALA A 93 7.04 -15.74 -5.50
CA ALA A 93 7.94 -16.65 -6.23
C ALA A 93 9.01 -15.90 -7.06
N THR A 94 8.70 -14.73 -7.61
CA THR A 94 9.66 -13.95 -8.42
C THR A 94 10.72 -13.24 -7.57
N VAL A 95 10.44 -12.92 -6.30
CA VAL A 95 11.38 -12.24 -5.40
C VAL A 95 12.37 -13.21 -4.77
N ALA A 96 11.99 -14.45 -4.51
CA ALA A 96 12.91 -15.48 -4.00
C ALA A 96 14.08 -15.75 -4.96
N GLY A 97 13.90 -15.56 -6.28
CA GLY A 97 14.94 -15.72 -7.29
C GLY A 97 15.99 -14.60 -7.34
N ALA A 98 15.60 -13.35 -7.09
CA ALA A 98 16.47 -12.19 -7.25
C ALA A 98 17.44 -11.97 -6.08
N THR A 99 17.06 -12.36 -4.85
CA THR A 99 17.93 -12.18 -3.66
C THR A 99 18.98 -13.28 -3.50
N LEU A 100 18.90 -14.39 -4.23
CA LEU A 100 19.90 -15.47 -4.21
C LEU A 100 21.21 -15.09 -4.89
N ALA A 101 21.23 -14.12 -5.82
CA ALA A 101 22.43 -13.73 -6.56
C ALA A 101 23.39 -12.86 -5.74
N ASP A 102 22.90 -12.11 -4.75
CA ASP A 102 23.74 -11.16 -3.98
C ASP A 102 24.36 -11.77 -2.71
N PHE A 103 23.98 -12.98 -2.31
CA PHE A 103 24.40 -13.60 -1.04
C PHE A 103 25.42 -14.76 -1.19
N SER A 104 26.00 -15.00 -2.35
CA SER A 104 27.06 -16.02 -2.51
C SER A 104 28.46 -15.54 -2.12
N GLY A 105 28.57 -14.55 -1.24
CA GLY A 105 29.82 -14.02 -0.68
C GLY A 105 30.33 -14.81 0.53
N SER A 106 31.42 -15.56 0.31
CA SER A 106 32.43 -16.08 1.28
C SER A 106 31.96 -17.04 2.40
N ARG A 107 32.03 -18.33 2.10
CA ARG A 107 32.15 -19.38 3.12
C ARG A 107 33.54 -19.35 3.75
N GLY A 108 33.67 -18.83 4.96
CA GLY A 108 34.79 -19.09 5.84
C GLY A 108 34.65 -20.51 6.40
N ALA A 109 35.49 -21.42 5.92
CA ALA A 109 35.61 -22.78 6.46
C ALA A 109 36.44 -22.74 7.75
N THR A 110 35.82 -22.76 8.93
CA THR A 110 36.34 -23.36 10.18
C THR A 110 35.28 -23.24 11.29
N GLY A 111 34.50 -24.27 11.47
CA GLY A 111 33.63 -24.46 12.65
C GLY A 111 33.34 -25.95 12.82
N GLN A 112 33.81 -26.54 13.91
CA GLN A 112 33.62 -27.95 14.24
C GLN A 112 32.15 -28.32 14.34
N LEU A 113 31.79 -29.35 13.59
CA LEU A 113 30.46 -30.01 13.65
C LEU A 113 30.42 -30.97 14.87
N THR A 114 29.80 -30.51 15.97
CA THR A 114 29.36 -31.41 17.04
C THR A 114 28.02 -30.90 17.61
N GLY A 115 26.95 -31.58 17.26
CA GLY A 115 25.59 -31.30 17.72
C GLY A 115 24.63 -31.29 16.52
N GLY A 116 23.52 -32.01 16.62
CA GLY A 116 22.52 -32.05 15.55
C GLY A 116 22.25 -30.66 15.03
N ILE A 117 22.30 -30.48 13.70
CA ILE A 117 22.09 -29.21 13.02
C ILE A 117 20.63 -28.81 13.30
N ARG A 118 20.39 -28.00 14.32
CA ARG A 118 19.14 -27.24 14.38
C ARG A 118 19.21 -26.29 13.19
N GLU A 119 18.30 -26.48 12.30
CA GLU A 119 18.10 -25.57 11.17
C GLU A 119 17.95 -24.15 11.72
N SER A 120 18.68 -23.20 11.15
CA SER A 120 18.61 -21.81 11.66
C SER A 120 17.21 -21.24 11.41
N VAL A 121 16.71 -20.35 12.28
CA VAL A 121 15.45 -19.63 12.07
C VAL A 121 15.38 -19.04 10.65
N ARG A 122 16.49 -18.46 10.17
CA ARG A 122 16.56 -17.92 8.81
C ARG A 122 16.31 -18.98 7.72
N SER A 123 16.86 -20.20 7.88
CA SER A 123 16.62 -21.29 6.94
C SER A 123 15.14 -21.68 6.94
N ARG A 124 14.55 -21.85 8.11
CA ARG A 124 13.10 -22.17 8.24
C ARG A 124 12.19 -21.08 7.65
N LEU A 125 12.51 -19.80 7.86
CA LEU A 125 11.77 -18.70 7.24
C LEU A 125 11.87 -18.74 5.70
N PHE A 126 13.04 -19.09 5.17
CA PHE A 126 13.19 -19.31 3.73
C PHE A 126 12.33 -20.47 3.24
N ASP A 127 12.36 -21.61 3.91
CA ASP A 127 11.57 -22.80 3.55
C ASP A 127 10.05 -22.54 3.68
N ALA A 128 9.64 -21.71 4.65
CA ALA A 128 8.24 -21.29 4.78
C ALA A 128 7.78 -20.41 3.61
N ARG A 129 8.65 -19.49 3.15
CA ARG A 129 8.37 -18.68 1.95
C ARG A 129 8.30 -19.54 0.69
N GLU A 130 9.22 -20.53 0.55
CA GLU A 130 9.19 -21.48 -0.56
C GLU A 130 7.87 -22.28 -0.54
N ALA A 131 7.47 -22.82 0.62
CA ALA A 131 6.20 -23.53 0.75
C ALA A 131 4.98 -22.65 0.40
N THR A 132 5.04 -21.34 0.76
CA THR A 132 4.02 -20.38 0.35
C THR A 132 4.00 -20.20 -1.18
N GLY A 133 5.16 -20.13 -1.82
CA GLY A 133 5.30 -20.07 -3.27
C GLY A 133 4.81 -21.32 -3.99
N ASP A 134 5.03 -22.49 -3.40
CA ASP A 134 4.56 -23.80 -3.88
C ASP A 134 3.06 -24.03 -3.68
N GLN A 135 2.33 -23.04 -3.15
CA GLN A 135 0.90 -23.13 -2.84
C GLN A 135 0.58 -24.22 -1.80
N ASP A 136 1.48 -24.47 -0.86
CA ASP A 136 1.31 -25.39 0.26
C ASP A 136 1.19 -24.58 1.59
N PRO A 137 0.04 -23.93 1.83
CA PRO A 137 -0.16 -23.08 3.01
C PRO A 137 -0.10 -23.86 4.32
N ASP A 138 -0.49 -25.12 4.33
CA ASP A 138 -0.46 -25.96 5.54
C ASP A 138 0.98 -26.23 5.96
N ARG A 139 1.86 -26.52 5.00
CA ARG A 139 3.31 -26.68 5.25
C ARG A 139 3.94 -25.35 5.68
N ALA A 140 3.62 -24.25 5.03
CA ALA A 140 4.14 -22.94 5.39
C ALA A 140 3.74 -22.56 6.81
N ILE A 141 2.46 -22.73 7.17
CA ILE A 141 1.93 -22.50 8.52
C ILE A 141 2.68 -23.32 9.56
N ALA A 142 2.87 -24.62 9.31
CA ALA A 142 3.59 -25.49 10.24
C ALA A 142 5.04 -25.03 10.48
N ILE A 143 5.73 -24.54 9.44
CA ILE A 143 7.08 -24.02 9.58
C ILE A 143 7.09 -22.68 10.35
N TYR A 144 6.14 -21.77 10.09
CA TYR A 144 6.04 -20.53 10.86
C TYR A 144 5.72 -20.81 12.34
N ASP A 145 4.83 -21.78 12.64
CA ASP A 145 4.52 -22.21 14.02
C ASP A 145 5.77 -22.78 14.73
N ASP A 146 6.63 -23.52 14.00
CA ASP A 146 7.90 -24.01 14.53
C ASP A 146 8.89 -22.87 14.81
N VAL A 147 8.97 -21.87 13.92
CA VAL A 147 9.76 -20.64 14.18
C VAL A 147 9.26 -19.92 15.41
N LEU A 148 7.95 -19.73 15.55
CA LEU A 148 7.33 -19.04 16.70
C LEU A 148 7.48 -19.81 18.02
N THR A 149 7.75 -21.11 17.98
CA THR A 149 8.08 -21.88 19.17
C THR A 149 9.45 -21.48 19.73
N ASP A 150 10.43 -21.20 18.84
CA ASP A 150 11.79 -20.78 19.24
C ASP A 150 11.88 -19.26 19.44
N GLU A 151 11.21 -18.48 18.59
CA GLU A 151 11.19 -17.00 18.58
C GLU A 151 9.73 -16.48 18.55
N PRO A 152 9.04 -16.43 19.70
CA PRO A 152 7.63 -16.04 19.75
C PRO A 152 7.30 -14.66 19.20
N SER A 153 8.28 -13.73 19.22
CA SER A 153 8.13 -12.36 18.72
C SER A 153 8.79 -12.16 17.34
N ASN A 154 8.99 -13.21 16.56
CA ASN A 154 9.53 -13.06 15.21
C ASN A 154 8.46 -12.42 14.29
N ALA A 155 8.66 -11.12 13.95
CA ALA A 155 7.67 -10.33 13.24
C ALA A 155 7.32 -10.91 11.85
N GLU A 156 8.30 -11.48 11.15
CA GLU A 156 8.07 -12.11 9.85
C GLU A 156 7.18 -13.35 9.99
N ALA A 157 7.53 -14.26 10.93
CA ALA A 157 6.76 -15.47 11.15
C ALA A 157 5.32 -15.14 11.58
N LEU A 158 5.14 -14.18 12.49
CA LEU A 158 3.82 -13.70 12.91
C LEU A 158 3.02 -13.11 11.75
N ALA A 159 3.61 -12.22 10.95
CA ALA A 159 2.92 -11.56 9.84
C ALA A 159 2.44 -12.56 8.79
N TYR A 160 3.33 -13.44 8.32
CA TYR A 160 2.98 -14.43 7.30
C TYR A 160 2.07 -15.54 7.82
N ARG A 161 2.26 -15.96 9.08
CA ARG A 161 1.32 -16.87 9.74
C ARG A 161 -0.09 -16.29 9.80
N GLY A 162 -0.18 -15.01 10.18
CA GLY A 162 -1.45 -14.27 10.19
C GLY A 162 -2.05 -14.13 8.81
N TRP A 163 -1.25 -13.76 7.82
CA TRP A 163 -1.71 -13.63 6.44
C TRP A 163 -2.28 -14.94 5.86
N LEU A 164 -1.58 -16.05 6.05
CA LEU A 164 -2.06 -17.37 5.61
C LEU A 164 -3.35 -17.78 6.35
N THR A 165 -3.47 -17.43 7.64
CA THR A 165 -4.69 -17.64 8.42
C THR A 165 -5.86 -16.84 7.86
N PHE A 166 -5.61 -15.58 7.47
CA PHE A 166 -6.62 -14.73 6.82
C PHE A 166 -7.11 -15.34 5.50
N LEU A 167 -6.19 -15.81 4.67
CA LEU A 167 -6.51 -16.47 3.40
C LEU A 167 -7.29 -17.78 3.61
N SER A 168 -7.07 -18.46 4.72
CA SER A 168 -7.82 -19.68 5.10
C SER A 168 -9.23 -19.37 5.65
N GLY A 169 -9.56 -18.07 5.85
CA GLY A 169 -10.90 -17.61 6.23
C GLY A 169 -11.08 -17.31 7.72
N ASP A 170 -10.08 -17.47 8.57
CA ASP A 170 -10.12 -17.09 9.98
C ASP A 170 -9.54 -15.69 10.18
N ALA A 171 -10.38 -14.68 9.91
CA ALA A 171 -9.98 -13.28 9.98
C ALA A 171 -9.70 -12.80 11.43
N LEU A 172 -10.33 -13.39 12.44
CA LEU A 172 -10.12 -12.99 13.82
C LEU A 172 -8.74 -13.46 14.32
N LEU A 173 -8.42 -14.72 14.14
CA LEU A 173 -7.11 -15.27 14.51
C LEU A 173 -5.99 -14.63 13.69
N ALA A 174 -6.24 -14.34 12.41
CA ALA A 174 -5.28 -13.64 11.56
C ALA A 174 -4.92 -12.25 12.09
N ARG A 175 -5.93 -11.53 12.59
CA ARG A 175 -5.75 -10.20 13.17
C ARG A 175 -4.82 -10.24 14.37
N ASP A 176 -5.03 -11.17 15.30
CA ASP A 176 -4.18 -11.32 16.48
C ASP A 176 -2.70 -11.50 16.10
N PHE A 177 -2.41 -12.39 15.15
CA PHE A 177 -1.05 -12.60 14.67
C PHE A 177 -0.43 -11.36 14.00
N VAL A 178 -1.20 -10.68 13.16
CA VAL A 178 -0.67 -9.51 12.41
C VAL A 178 -0.49 -8.31 13.34
N GLU A 179 -1.38 -8.09 14.32
CA GLU A 179 -1.21 -7.04 15.34
C GLU A 179 0.02 -7.33 16.22
N GLU A 180 0.25 -8.60 16.56
CA GLU A 180 1.44 -9.01 17.30
C GLU A 180 2.72 -8.82 16.47
N ALA A 181 2.68 -9.07 15.16
CA ALA A 181 3.79 -8.78 14.25
C ALA A 181 4.12 -7.29 14.19
N VAL A 182 3.10 -6.42 14.06
CA VAL A 182 3.24 -4.96 14.08
C VAL A 182 3.80 -4.46 15.43
N ALA A 183 3.40 -5.10 16.54
CA ALA A 183 3.91 -4.76 17.87
C ALA A 183 5.37 -5.22 18.04
N ALA A 184 5.74 -6.39 17.50
CA ALA A 184 7.09 -6.94 17.57
C ALA A 184 8.10 -6.13 16.74
N ASP A 185 7.72 -5.72 15.54
CA ASP A 185 8.52 -4.84 14.68
C ASP A 185 7.61 -3.84 13.94
N PRO A 186 7.45 -2.62 14.48
CA PRO A 186 6.65 -1.58 13.84
C PRO A 186 7.17 -1.13 12.47
N SER A 187 8.44 -1.44 12.15
CA SER A 187 9.09 -1.11 10.89
C SER A 187 9.06 -2.24 9.86
N PHE A 188 8.43 -3.37 10.17
CA PHE A 188 8.27 -4.48 9.24
C PHE A 188 7.16 -4.16 8.21
N PRO A 189 7.50 -3.89 6.93
CA PRO A 189 6.55 -3.33 5.97
C PRO A 189 5.41 -4.29 5.63
N ASP A 190 5.67 -5.60 5.55
CA ASP A 190 4.67 -6.60 5.19
C ASP A 190 3.56 -6.68 6.25
N ALA A 191 3.93 -6.60 7.54
CA ALA A 191 2.95 -6.59 8.63
C ALA A 191 2.00 -5.38 8.53
N ARG A 192 2.51 -4.20 8.14
CA ARG A 192 1.70 -3.00 7.93
C ARG A 192 0.69 -3.18 6.79
N VAL A 193 1.13 -3.73 5.66
CA VAL A 193 0.24 -3.96 4.50
C VAL A 193 -0.79 -5.04 4.81
N PHE A 194 -0.40 -6.10 5.52
CA PHE A 194 -1.34 -7.14 5.94
C PHE A 194 -2.36 -6.59 6.94
N ALA A 195 -1.92 -5.80 7.93
CA ALA A 195 -2.82 -5.15 8.88
C ALA A 195 -3.81 -4.22 8.17
N ALA A 196 -3.36 -3.41 7.21
CA ALA A 196 -4.23 -2.56 6.40
C ALA A 196 -5.28 -3.38 5.64
N SER A 197 -4.87 -4.49 5.03
CA SER A 197 -5.76 -5.37 4.28
C SER A 197 -6.82 -6.03 5.18
N LEU A 198 -6.41 -6.49 6.37
CA LEU A 198 -7.31 -7.08 7.36
C LEU A 198 -8.31 -6.04 7.89
N ALA A 199 -7.83 -4.86 8.28
CA ALA A 199 -8.68 -3.76 8.77
C ALA A 199 -9.71 -3.33 7.71
N LEU A 200 -9.28 -3.17 6.45
CA LEU A 200 -10.21 -2.84 5.36
C LEU A 200 -11.27 -3.94 5.18
N SER A 201 -10.89 -5.21 5.27
CA SER A 201 -11.81 -6.34 5.15
C SER A 201 -12.80 -6.42 6.32
N ALA A 202 -12.39 -5.96 7.49
CA ALA A 202 -13.23 -5.86 8.69
C ALA A 202 -14.18 -4.65 8.66
N GLY A 203 -14.05 -3.75 7.67
CA GLY A 203 -14.83 -2.52 7.59
C GLY A 203 -14.28 -1.40 8.49
N GLU A 204 -12.99 -1.43 8.79
CA GLU A 204 -12.27 -0.45 9.61
C GLU A 204 -11.31 0.39 8.73
N PRO A 205 -11.82 1.18 7.76
CA PRO A 205 -10.98 1.82 6.75
C PRO A 205 -10.04 2.91 7.32
N LEU A 206 -10.38 3.53 8.44
CA LEU A 206 -9.50 4.50 9.09
C LEU A 206 -8.26 3.80 9.68
N VAL A 207 -8.45 2.66 10.34
CA VAL A 207 -7.36 1.83 10.84
C VAL A 207 -6.50 1.31 9.69
N ALA A 208 -7.13 0.89 8.59
CA ALA A 208 -6.40 0.49 7.39
C ALA A 208 -5.52 1.61 6.86
N GLY A 209 -6.05 2.82 6.83
CA GLY A 209 -5.29 3.99 6.43
C GLY A 209 -4.12 4.29 7.37
N ASP A 210 -4.28 4.18 8.70
CA ASP A 210 -3.19 4.38 9.68
C ASP A 210 -2.02 3.41 9.43
N HIS A 211 -2.32 2.17 9.05
CA HIS A 211 -1.29 1.20 8.68
C HIS A 211 -0.59 1.55 7.36
N LEU A 212 -1.33 2.01 6.34
CA LEU A 212 -0.72 2.45 5.08
C LEU A 212 0.17 3.68 5.26
N ASP A 213 -0.25 4.65 6.07
CA ASP A 213 0.58 5.82 6.38
C ASP A 213 1.86 5.44 7.11
N ALA A 214 1.78 4.49 8.05
CA ALA A 214 2.98 3.96 8.70
C ALA A 214 3.88 3.24 7.69
N PHE A 215 3.31 2.49 6.75
CA PHE A 215 4.04 1.82 5.67
C PHE A 215 4.75 2.82 4.74
N GLU A 216 4.15 3.98 4.43
CA GLU A 216 4.78 5.01 3.58
C GLU A 216 6.04 5.64 4.22
N ARG A 217 6.22 5.48 5.53
CA ARG A 217 7.40 5.95 6.28
C ARG A 217 8.48 4.90 6.47
N ILE A 218 8.31 3.70 5.89
CA ILE A 218 9.24 2.58 6.01
C ILE A 218 9.95 2.40 4.66
N ASP A 219 11.28 2.28 4.69
CA ASP A 219 12.01 1.80 3.51
C ASP A 219 11.65 0.34 3.27
N SER A 220 11.02 0.06 2.16
CA SER A 220 10.45 -1.25 1.91
C SER A 220 10.87 -1.80 0.56
N PRO A 221 11.03 -3.13 0.45
CA PRO A 221 11.29 -3.79 -0.82
C PRO A 221 10.23 -3.45 -1.86
N SER A 222 10.63 -3.27 -3.10
CA SER A 222 9.74 -2.89 -4.21
C SER A 222 8.55 -3.83 -4.41
N PHE A 223 8.69 -5.12 -4.04
CA PHE A 223 7.64 -6.09 -4.22
C PHE A 223 6.39 -5.83 -3.36
N ILE A 224 6.57 -5.44 -2.08
CA ILE A 224 5.42 -5.15 -1.20
C ILE A 224 4.73 -3.84 -1.62
N SER A 225 5.51 -2.88 -2.11
CA SER A 225 4.97 -1.65 -2.70
C SER A 225 4.16 -1.95 -3.96
N GLN A 226 4.66 -2.82 -4.85
CA GLN A 226 3.93 -3.29 -6.02
C GLN A 226 2.64 -4.06 -5.65
N LEU A 227 2.62 -4.77 -4.52
CA LEU A 227 1.41 -5.42 -4.03
C LEU A 227 0.34 -4.39 -3.67
N VAL A 228 0.70 -3.33 -2.95
CA VAL A 228 -0.21 -2.22 -2.62
C VAL A 228 -0.78 -1.60 -3.90
N GLU A 229 0.08 -1.26 -4.87
CA GLU A 229 -0.31 -0.68 -6.15
C GLU A 229 -1.19 -1.61 -6.99
N SER A 230 -0.79 -2.88 -7.14
CA SER A 230 -1.51 -3.84 -7.99
C SER A 230 -2.91 -4.15 -7.45
N GLN A 231 -3.11 -4.09 -6.15
CA GLN A 231 -4.40 -4.28 -5.50
C GLN A 231 -5.17 -2.98 -5.32
N GLN A 232 -4.58 -1.84 -5.69
CA GLN A 232 -5.15 -0.51 -5.46
C GLN A 232 -5.59 -0.34 -4.00
N LEU A 233 -4.76 -0.84 -3.05
CA LEU A 233 -5.14 -0.89 -1.65
C LEU A 233 -5.30 0.51 -1.08
N ASP A 234 -4.40 1.43 -1.43
CA ASP A 234 -4.44 2.84 -1.12
C ASP A 234 -5.74 3.52 -1.60
N LEU A 235 -6.11 3.30 -2.87
CA LEU A 235 -7.36 3.84 -3.43
C LEU A 235 -8.59 3.29 -2.72
N ARG A 236 -8.63 1.98 -2.50
CA ARG A 236 -9.76 1.31 -1.82
C ARG A 236 -9.92 1.77 -0.37
N VAL A 237 -8.81 1.99 0.32
CA VAL A 237 -8.81 2.55 1.68
C VAL A 237 -9.30 3.99 1.65
N ALA A 238 -8.80 4.83 0.74
CA ALA A 238 -9.20 6.23 0.62
C ALA A 238 -10.70 6.38 0.32
N GLU A 239 -11.24 5.57 -0.61
CA GLU A 239 -12.68 5.56 -0.94
C GLU A 239 -13.56 5.18 0.26
N ALA A 240 -13.13 4.24 1.08
CA ALA A 240 -13.89 3.79 2.25
C ALA A 240 -13.68 4.70 3.48
N ALA A 241 -12.49 5.30 3.62
CA ALA A 241 -12.13 6.11 4.77
C ALA A 241 -12.89 7.45 4.82
N GLY A 242 -13.14 8.10 3.69
CA GLY A 242 -13.81 9.40 3.65
C GLY A 242 -15.17 9.41 4.36
N PRO A 243 -16.15 8.57 3.96
CA PRO A 243 -17.44 8.48 4.65
C PRO A 243 -17.34 8.07 6.12
N ALA A 244 -16.41 7.16 6.46
CA ALA A 244 -16.17 6.72 7.83
C ALA A 244 -15.64 7.87 8.69
N ALA A 245 -14.68 8.63 8.17
CA ALA A 245 -14.12 9.80 8.83
C ALA A 245 -15.19 10.88 9.07
N VAL A 246 -16.03 11.18 8.07
CA VAL A 246 -17.13 12.15 8.24
C VAL A 246 -18.09 11.70 9.34
N SER A 247 -18.37 10.40 9.46
CA SER A 247 -19.20 9.87 10.53
C SER A 247 -18.54 10.03 11.90
N LEU A 248 -17.23 9.82 11.99
CA LEU A 248 -16.47 9.98 13.21
C LEU A 248 -16.45 11.44 13.70
N VAL A 249 -16.25 12.41 12.79
CA VAL A 249 -16.12 13.82 13.12
C VAL A 249 -17.45 14.59 13.17
N ALA A 250 -18.58 13.92 12.91
CA ALA A 250 -19.89 14.57 12.93
C ALA A 250 -20.20 15.39 14.19
N PRO A 251 -19.80 14.98 15.41
CA PRO A 251 -19.96 15.81 16.61
C PRO A 251 -19.23 17.16 16.55
N LEU A 252 -18.06 17.24 15.90
CA LEU A 252 -17.30 18.50 15.76
C LEU A 252 -18.07 19.51 14.93
N LEU A 253 -18.74 19.07 13.86
CA LEU A 253 -19.63 19.91 13.04
C LEU A 253 -20.87 20.39 13.79
N GLN A 254 -21.22 19.74 14.89
CA GLN A 254 -22.32 20.12 15.78
C GLN A 254 -21.84 20.97 16.98
N GLY A 255 -20.57 21.35 17.00
CA GLY A 255 -19.99 22.23 18.02
C GLY A 255 -19.36 21.50 19.21
N ALA A 256 -19.12 20.19 19.12
CA ALA A 256 -18.30 19.51 20.13
C ALA A 256 -16.85 20.02 20.08
N ALA A 257 -16.17 20.02 21.22
CA ALA A 257 -14.75 20.33 21.27
C ALA A 257 -13.93 19.20 20.63
N TYR A 258 -12.85 19.57 19.96
CA TYR A 258 -11.90 18.60 19.42
C TYR A 258 -10.96 18.11 20.53
N ASP A 259 -10.77 16.80 20.60
CA ASP A 259 -9.77 16.14 21.47
C ASP A 259 -8.85 15.26 20.61
N PRO A 260 -7.55 15.57 20.48
CA PRO A 260 -6.60 14.79 19.70
C PRO A 260 -6.35 13.39 20.27
N ALA A 261 -6.67 13.15 21.54
CA ALA A 261 -6.58 11.80 22.13
C ALA A 261 -7.72 10.85 21.68
N GLU A 262 -8.87 11.42 21.30
CA GLU A 262 -10.03 10.67 20.82
C GLU A 262 -10.05 10.58 19.29
N ILE A 263 -9.71 11.68 18.60
CA ILE A 263 -9.77 11.78 17.14
C ILE A 263 -8.42 12.27 16.61
N PRO A 264 -7.62 11.40 15.98
CA PRO A 264 -6.38 11.81 15.35
C PRO A 264 -6.59 12.91 14.30
N VAL A 265 -5.65 13.89 14.24
CA VAL A 265 -5.66 15.00 13.27
C VAL A 265 -5.91 14.49 11.85
N ARG A 266 -5.21 13.43 11.46
CA ARG A 266 -5.33 12.79 10.15
C ARG A 266 -6.75 12.35 9.82
N HIS A 267 -7.50 11.80 10.76
CA HIS A 267 -8.88 11.38 10.50
C HIS A 267 -9.79 12.59 10.24
N VAL A 268 -9.51 13.72 10.89
CA VAL A 268 -10.22 14.98 10.61
C VAL A 268 -9.87 15.49 9.21
N SER A 269 -8.58 15.41 8.81
CA SER A 269 -8.15 15.79 7.45
C SER A 269 -8.81 14.94 6.38
N VAL A 270 -8.88 13.62 6.55
CA VAL A 270 -9.59 12.71 5.62
C VAL A 270 -11.07 13.09 5.51
N ALA A 271 -11.71 13.45 6.62
CA ALA A 271 -13.10 13.91 6.61
C ALA A 271 -13.26 15.24 5.86
N ALA A 272 -12.38 16.20 6.12
CA ALA A 272 -12.39 17.51 5.47
C ALA A 272 -12.20 17.39 3.97
N ASP A 273 -11.26 16.57 3.52
CA ASP A 273 -11.02 16.29 2.11
C ASP A 273 -12.24 15.65 1.43
N HIS A 274 -12.85 14.67 2.06
CA HIS A 274 -14.07 14.04 1.55
C HIS A 274 -15.24 15.03 1.47
N LEU A 275 -15.40 15.89 2.47
CA LEU A 275 -16.41 16.95 2.47
C LEU A 275 -16.16 17.94 1.33
N ALA A 276 -14.93 18.39 1.13
CA ALA A 276 -14.57 19.28 0.03
C ALA A 276 -14.84 18.62 -1.34
N ALA A 277 -14.42 17.37 -1.53
CA ALA A 277 -14.64 16.61 -2.76
C ALA A 277 -16.14 16.39 -3.07
N THR A 278 -16.98 16.37 -2.05
CA THR A 278 -18.46 16.26 -2.19
C THR A 278 -19.19 17.60 -2.22
N GLY A 279 -18.47 18.74 -2.37
CA GLY A 279 -19.02 20.07 -2.48
C GLY A 279 -19.35 20.75 -1.14
N ARG A 280 -18.90 20.20 -0.04
CA ARG A 280 -19.10 20.72 1.33
C ARG A 280 -17.83 21.34 1.90
N LEU A 281 -17.18 22.21 1.13
CA LEU A 281 -15.91 22.85 1.48
C LEU A 281 -16.00 23.62 2.81
N GLU A 282 -17.11 24.32 3.05
CA GLU A 282 -17.34 25.08 4.29
C GLU A 282 -17.32 24.19 5.53
N ASP A 283 -17.89 22.99 5.43
CA ASP A 283 -17.86 22.02 6.52
C ASP A 283 -16.43 21.49 6.77
N GLY A 284 -15.64 21.27 5.72
CA GLY A 284 -14.24 20.91 5.85
C GLY A 284 -13.43 21.99 6.59
N LEU A 285 -13.63 23.26 6.23
CA LEU A 285 -13.01 24.39 6.94
C LEU A 285 -13.49 24.51 8.39
N ALA A 286 -14.77 24.22 8.66
CA ALA A 286 -15.32 24.24 10.00
C ALA A 286 -14.66 23.21 10.92
N LEU A 287 -14.29 22.04 10.40
CA LEU A 287 -13.52 21.03 11.15
C LEU A 287 -12.18 21.57 11.60
N PHE A 288 -11.41 22.18 10.70
CA PHE A 288 -10.12 22.79 11.06
C PHE A 288 -10.28 23.95 12.06
N ASN A 289 -11.32 24.76 11.94
CA ASN A 289 -11.62 25.79 12.93
C ASN A 289 -11.94 25.21 14.32
N ALA A 290 -12.64 24.08 14.39
CA ALA A 290 -12.88 23.38 15.65
C ALA A 290 -11.57 22.83 16.25
N MET A 291 -10.68 22.30 15.43
CA MET A 291 -9.35 21.83 15.87
C MET A 291 -8.51 22.99 16.41
N LEU A 292 -8.37 24.09 15.67
CA LEU A 292 -7.61 25.28 16.10
C LEU A 292 -8.16 25.87 17.39
N SER A 293 -9.50 25.85 17.58
CA SER A 293 -10.14 26.36 18.79
C SER A 293 -9.79 25.55 20.04
N SER A 294 -9.49 24.25 19.88
CA SER A 294 -9.16 23.34 20.97
C SER A 294 -7.67 23.09 21.13
N ALA A 295 -6.95 22.91 20.02
CA ALA A 295 -5.53 22.55 19.99
C ALA A 295 -4.59 23.75 19.76
N GLY A 296 -5.12 24.94 19.46
CA GLY A 296 -4.30 26.12 19.21
C GLY A 296 -3.37 25.97 18.00
N ASP A 297 -2.09 26.31 18.20
CA ASP A 297 -1.06 26.27 17.18
C ASP A 297 -0.37 24.89 17.09
N ASP A 298 -1.11 23.80 17.25
CA ASP A 298 -0.56 22.44 17.11
C ASP A 298 0.03 22.27 15.71
N PRO A 299 1.32 21.90 15.57
CA PRO A 299 1.98 21.81 14.28
C PRO A 299 1.34 20.81 13.32
N ASP A 300 0.77 19.70 13.83
CA ASP A 300 0.09 18.70 13.01
C ASP A 300 -1.20 19.27 12.42
N VAL A 301 -1.96 20.01 13.23
CA VAL A 301 -3.16 20.72 12.78
C VAL A 301 -2.83 21.78 11.73
N LEU A 302 -1.77 22.56 11.95
CA LEU A 302 -1.36 23.63 11.04
C LEU A 302 -0.91 23.11 9.68
N VAL A 303 -0.15 22.01 9.65
CA VAL A 303 0.29 21.38 8.39
C VAL A 303 -0.89 20.86 7.59
N GLU A 304 -1.79 20.12 8.23
CA GLU A 304 -2.96 19.57 7.57
C GLU A 304 -3.92 20.66 7.07
N LEU A 305 -4.15 21.69 7.87
CA LEU A 305 -4.93 22.86 7.43
C LEU A 305 -4.29 23.55 6.23
N ALA A 306 -2.99 23.78 6.29
CA ALA A 306 -2.26 24.45 5.20
C ALA A 306 -2.35 23.63 3.90
N TRP A 307 -2.19 22.31 3.99
CA TRP A 307 -2.31 21.44 2.83
C TRP A 307 -3.75 21.39 2.29
N PHE A 308 -4.74 21.34 3.16
CA PHE A 308 -6.14 21.45 2.78
C PHE A 308 -6.43 22.77 2.05
N LEU A 309 -5.99 23.90 2.61
CA LEU A 309 -6.16 25.22 1.99
C LEU A 309 -5.46 25.32 0.65
N ALA A 310 -4.24 24.81 0.52
CA ALA A 310 -3.50 24.83 -0.74
C ALA A 310 -4.27 24.11 -1.85
N ARG A 311 -4.84 22.95 -1.57
CA ARG A 311 -5.64 22.18 -2.54
C ARG A 311 -6.99 22.83 -2.83
N ALA A 312 -7.64 23.38 -1.82
CA ALA A 312 -8.93 24.04 -1.98
C ALA A 312 -8.85 25.42 -2.66
N SER A 313 -7.67 26.05 -2.68
CA SER A 313 -7.45 27.41 -3.16
C SER A 313 -6.61 27.48 -4.42
N VAL A 314 -6.56 26.43 -5.23
CA VAL A 314 -5.81 26.45 -6.51
C VAL A 314 -6.29 27.60 -7.36
N GLY A 315 -5.37 28.51 -7.75
CA GLY A 315 -5.68 29.72 -8.51
C GLY A 315 -6.23 30.90 -7.66
N VAL A 316 -6.27 30.79 -6.33
CA VAL A 316 -6.69 31.85 -5.41
C VAL A 316 -5.50 32.26 -4.55
N GLU A 317 -4.83 33.36 -4.90
CA GLU A 317 -3.61 33.85 -4.25
C GLU A 317 -3.74 34.00 -2.73
N ALA A 318 -4.84 34.56 -2.27
CA ALA A 318 -5.07 34.77 -0.82
C ALA A 318 -5.11 33.47 -0.02
N GLY A 319 -5.69 32.40 -0.56
CA GLY A 319 -5.74 31.10 0.08
C GLY A 319 -4.37 30.41 0.09
N MET A 320 -3.63 30.52 -1.03
CA MET A 320 -2.26 30.04 -1.10
C MET A 320 -1.33 30.78 -0.12
N ALA A 321 -1.45 32.11 -0.01
CA ALA A 321 -0.68 32.89 0.94
C ALA A 321 -0.98 32.50 2.41
N ALA A 322 -2.26 32.23 2.74
CA ALA A 322 -2.64 31.74 4.06
C ALA A 322 -2.01 30.36 4.35
N ALA A 323 -2.08 29.43 3.39
CA ALA A 323 -1.42 28.12 3.50
C ALA A 323 0.08 28.27 3.74
N GLY A 324 0.75 29.15 2.98
CA GLY A 324 2.18 29.46 3.15
C GLY A 324 2.50 29.97 4.55
N SER A 325 1.68 30.86 5.11
CA SER A 325 1.90 31.42 6.45
C SER A 325 1.82 30.37 7.57
N TYR A 326 0.90 29.41 7.48
CA TYR A 326 0.83 28.29 8.42
C TYR A 326 2.07 27.39 8.31
N LEU A 327 2.51 27.07 7.09
CA LEU A 327 3.72 26.26 6.87
C LEU A 327 4.99 26.98 7.32
N ASP A 328 5.07 28.31 7.17
CA ASP A 328 6.19 29.13 7.68
C ASP A 328 6.28 29.02 9.21
N ALA A 329 5.15 29.10 9.93
CA ALA A 329 5.12 28.94 11.37
C ALA A 329 5.58 27.55 11.84
N VAL A 330 5.15 26.51 11.12
CA VAL A 330 5.58 25.11 11.42
C VAL A 330 7.08 24.92 11.17
N ILE A 331 7.61 25.42 10.05
CA ILE A 331 9.02 25.28 9.70
C ILE A 331 9.92 26.18 10.58
N GLU A 332 9.41 27.30 11.08
CA GLU A 332 10.13 28.11 12.10
C GLU A 332 10.33 27.30 13.40
N ALA A 333 9.33 26.50 13.79
CA ALA A 333 9.41 25.65 14.97
C ALA A 333 10.22 24.37 14.73
N ASP A 334 10.06 23.73 13.56
CA ASP A 334 10.81 22.52 13.12
C ASP A 334 11.26 22.66 11.67
N PRO A 335 12.50 23.14 11.43
CA PRO A 335 13.04 23.33 10.08
C PRO A 335 13.24 22.04 9.26
N THR A 336 13.13 20.88 9.90
CA THR A 336 13.39 19.58 9.26
C THR A 336 12.11 18.82 8.97
N ARG A 337 10.95 19.39 9.26
CA ARG A 337 9.66 18.73 9.11
C ARG A 337 9.33 18.46 7.63
N PRO A 338 9.30 17.18 7.19
CA PRO A 338 9.32 16.83 5.77
C PRO A 338 8.04 17.20 5.04
N ASP A 339 6.86 16.98 5.64
CA ASP A 339 5.55 17.33 5.07
C ASP A 339 5.41 18.85 4.89
N ALA A 340 5.78 19.63 5.91
CA ALA A 340 5.72 21.08 5.84
C ALA A 340 6.64 21.65 4.74
N LEU A 341 7.86 21.09 4.58
CA LEU A 341 8.80 21.50 3.54
C LEU A 341 8.24 21.23 2.14
N VAL A 342 7.74 20.04 1.89
CA VAL A 342 7.21 19.66 0.57
C VAL A 342 5.94 20.48 0.24
N TYR A 343 5.02 20.61 1.18
CA TYR A 343 3.80 21.37 0.95
C TYR A 343 4.09 22.87 0.75
N ARG A 344 5.08 23.45 1.49
CA ARG A 344 5.49 24.83 1.26
C ARG A 344 6.18 25.02 -0.08
N ALA A 345 6.97 24.05 -0.54
CA ALA A 345 7.56 24.09 -1.87
C ALA A 345 6.47 24.17 -2.96
N MET A 346 5.41 23.37 -2.83
CA MET A 346 4.27 23.41 -3.77
C MET A 346 3.52 24.75 -3.71
N VAL A 347 3.25 25.26 -2.52
CA VAL A 347 2.58 26.55 -2.34
C VAL A 347 3.42 27.69 -2.95
N ARG A 348 4.74 27.72 -2.68
CA ARG A 348 5.67 28.70 -3.24
C ARG A 348 5.74 28.64 -4.76
N PHE A 349 5.78 27.44 -5.30
CA PHE A 349 5.75 27.24 -6.75
C PHE A 349 4.47 27.83 -7.38
N GLN A 350 3.32 27.61 -6.76
CA GLN A 350 2.04 28.19 -7.22
C GLN A 350 1.98 29.73 -7.09
N LEU A 351 2.77 30.31 -6.19
CA LEU A 351 2.92 31.73 -6.00
C LEU A 351 4.08 32.34 -6.82
N ASP A 352 4.66 31.58 -7.75
CA ASP A 352 5.79 31.96 -8.62
C ASP A 352 7.12 32.21 -7.87
N ASP A 353 7.23 31.78 -6.59
CA ASP A 353 8.49 31.76 -5.83
C ASP A 353 9.27 30.46 -6.09
N ARG A 354 9.80 30.33 -7.30
CA ARG A 354 10.58 29.14 -7.72
C ARG A 354 11.83 28.94 -6.85
N GLN A 355 12.50 30.04 -6.45
CA GLN A 355 13.71 29.96 -5.63
C GLN A 355 13.42 29.42 -4.23
N GLY A 356 12.36 29.92 -3.61
CA GLY A 356 11.92 29.42 -2.30
C GLY A 356 11.46 27.96 -2.37
N ALA A 357 10.73 27.57 -3.42
CA ALA A 357 10.31 26.19 -3.64
C ALA A 357 11.51 25.24 -3.79
N ALA A 358 12.51 25.61 -4.58
CA ALA A 358 13.73 24.82 -4.74
C ALA A 358 14.53 24.69 -3.44
N ALA A 359 14.57 25.74 -2.62
CA ALA A 359 15.24 25.71 -1.32
C ALA A 359 14.53 24.76 -0.33
N ASP A 360 13.20 24.74 -0.31
CA ASP A 360 12.44 23.82 0.54
C ASP A 360 12.63 22.34 0.12
N LEU A 361 12.64 22.05 -1.19
CA LEU A 361 12.94 20.69 -1.67
C LEU A 361 14.37 20.26 -1.34
N ALA A 362 15.34 21.17 -1.45
CA ALA A 362 16.72 20.88 -1.07
C ALA A 362 16.84 20.58 0.44
N ALA A 363 16.05 21.28 1.29
CA ALA A 363 15.99 21.00 2.72
C ALA A 363 15.33 19.64 3.02
N TYR A 364 14.28 19.30 2.29
CA TYR A 364 13.64 17.97 2.36
C TYR A 364 14.61 16.85 1.99
N ASP A 365 15.34 16.98 0.88
CA ASP A 365 16.33 16.01 0.43
C ASP A 365 17.48 15.84 1.45
N ALA A 366 17.89 16.93 2.09
CA ALA A 366 18.94 16.91 3.10
C ALA A 366 18.52 16.25 4.43
N ALA A 367 17.24 16.10 4.68
CA ALA A 367 16.75 15.44 5.89
C ALA A 367 16.87 13.91 5.85
N GLU A 368 17.10 13.31 4.66
CA GLU A 368 17.27 11.86 4.44
C GLU A 368 16.17 11.00 5.09
N VAL A 369 14.94 11.50 5.13
CA VAL A 369 13.79 10.78 5.70
C VAL A 369 13.05 9.99 4.63
N VAL A 370 12.60 8.80 5.00
CA VAL A 370 11.75 7.99 4.11
C VAL A 370 10.30 8.46 4.21
N ARG A 371 9.81 9.05 3.13
CA ARG A 371 8.42 9.53 2.99
C ARG A 371 7.96 9.32 1.54
N ARG A 372 7.62 8.08 1.22
CA ARG A 372 7.25 7.68 -0.16
C ARG A 372 5.98 8.36 -0.65
N ASP A 373 5.07 8.70 0.25
CA ASP A 373 3.90 9.54 -0.03
C ASP A 373 4.30 10.92 -0.58
N LEU A 374 5.29 11.58 0.06
CA LEU A 374 5.79 12.87 -0.38
C LEU A 374 6.63 12.77 -1.66
N ASP A 375 7.48 11.75 -1.76
CA ASP A 375 8.28 11.50 -2.98
C ASP A 375 7.38 11.24 -4.19
N ARG A 376 6.28 10.50 -4.00
CA ARG A 376 5.26 10.28 -5.02
C ARG A 376 4.59 11.60 -5.41
N LEU A 377 4.18 12.40 -4.44
CA LEU A 377 3.56 13.70 -4.68
C LEU A 377 4.48 14.64 -5.47
N ILE A 378 5.78 14.70 -5.14
CA ILE A 378 6.79 15.48 -5.88
C ILE A 378 6.93 14.96 -7.31
N SER A 379 6.93 13.64 -7.50
CA SER A 379 7.07 13.00 -8.82
C SER A 379 5.83 13.20 -9.69
N GLU A 380 4.64 13.01 -9.14
CA GLU A 380 3.37 13.18 -9.87
C GLU A 380 3.13 14.64 -10.31
N THR A 381 3.66 15.59 -9.57
CA THR A 381 3.58 17.01 -9.90
C THR A 381 4.73 17.49 -10.77
N GLU A 382 5.70 16.62 -11.09
CA GLU A 382 6.92 16.96 -11.84
C GLU A 382 7.66 18.18 -11.26
N LEU A 383 7.49 18.42 -9.93
CA LEU A 383 7.93 19.67 -9.28
C LEU A 383 9.44 19.88 -9.42
N ARG A 384 10.26 18.82 -9.33
CA ARG A 384 11.72 18.91 -9.49
C ARG A 384 12.12 19.31 -10.90
N ASP A 385 11.47 18.73 -11.91
CA ASP A 385 11.79 18.95 -13.31
C ASP A 385 11.43 20.39 -13.72
N VAL A 386 10.25 20.85 -13.32
CA VAL A 386 9.79 22.22 -13.58
C VAL A 386 10.62 23.28 -12.84
N LEU A 387 11.18 22.99 -11.67
CA LEU A 387 12.07 23.90 -10.95
C LEU A 387 13.50 23.93 -11.52
N ALA A 388 13.89 22.90 -12.29
CA ALA A 388 15.20 22.84 -12.92
C ALA A 388 15.25 23.59 -14.28
N GLU A 389 14.09 23.95 -14.85
CA GLU A 389 13.93 24.75 -16.08
C GLU A 389 14.02 26.27 -15.77
#